data_0daf907a6211f52ed9c9a49b30ae5b00
#
_entry.id   0daf907a6211f52ed9c9a49b30ae5b00
#
_cell.length_a   1.000
_cell.length_b   1.000
_cell.length_c   1.000
_cell.angle_alpha   90.00
_cell.angle_beta   90.00
_cell.angle_gamma   90.00
#
_symmetry.space_group_name_H-M   'P 1'
#
loop_
_entity.id
_entity.type
_entity.pdbx_description
1 polymer ?
#
loop_
_entity_poly.entity_id
_entity_poly.type
_entity_poly.pdbx_seq_one_letter_code
_entity_poly.pdbx_strand_id
1 'polypeptide(L)'
;MSRYALVLAAMALVAASAQDNAVRANSGIPAATTIWAGIYTEEQAAQGGKFYTAACSRCHGERLEGDLDQGFPALAAPGFMVEWDGQTMADLVRHIHTGLSDKPGDMDAPTAVVLAAFILNQNGVPSGKTPLSTDAREQAKILFTKDQSK
;
A
#
# COMPACT_ATOMS: atom_id res chain seq x y z
N MET A 1 -7.27 16.16 -58.49
CA MET A 1 -6.21 15.40 -57.79
C MET A 1 -6.17 15.86 -56.31
N SER A 2 -7.13 15.60 -55.49
CA SER A 2 -7.02 16.06 -54.09
C SER A 2 -7.89 15.30 -53.07
N ARG A 3 -8.76 14.40 -53.50
CA ARG A 3 -9.69 13.75 -52.53
C ARG A 3 -9.14 12.43 -51.94
N TYR A 4 -8.17 11.81 -52.59
CA TYR A 4 -7.59 10.55 -52.11
C TYR A 4 -6.40 10.76 -51.14
N ALA A 5 -5.75 11.90 -51.16
CA ALA A 5 -4.66 12.21 -50.25
C ALA A 5 -5.13 12.41 -48.78
N LEU A 6 -6.32 12.94 -48.58
CA LEU A 6 -6.91 13.20 -47.26
C LEU A 6 -7.41 11.91 -46.57
N VAL A 7 -7.82 10.90 -47.31
CA VAL A 7 -8.32 9.64 -46.76
C VAL A 7 -7.16 8.76 -46.24
N LEU A 8 -6.01 8.80 -46.92
CA LEU A 8 -4.82 8.05 -46.50
C LEU A 8 -4.16 8.64 -45.25
N ALA A 9 -4.21 9.96 -45.04
CA ALA A 9 -3.69 10.61 -43.85
C ALA A 9 -4.50 10.29 -42.59
N ALA A 10 -5.83 10.15 -42.71
CA ALA A 10 -6.72 9.78 -41.60
C ALA A 10 -6.52 8.33 -41.12
N MET A 11 -6.22 7.41 -42.02
CA MET A 11 -5.95 6.01 -41.68
C MET A 11 -4.61 5.81 -40.95
N ALA A 12 -3.61 6.63 -41.22
CA ALA A 12 -2.30 6.54 -40.58
C ALA A 12 -2.34 6.99 -39.09
N LEU A 13 -3.18 7.95 -38.74
CA LEU A 13 -3.31 8.42 -37.34
C LEU A 13 -4.00 7.40 -36.43
N VAL A 14 -4.94 6.62 -36.92
CA VAL A 14 -5.65 5.60 -36.13
C VAL A 14 -4.76 4.39 -35.85
N ALA A 15 -3.84 4.06 -36.75
CA ALA A 15 -2.93 2.94 -36.55
C ALA A 15 -1.84 3.22 -35.48
N ALA A 16 -1.41 4.46 -35.32
CA ALA A 16 -0.41 4.84 -34.33
C ALA A 16 -0.93 4.72 -32.89
N SER A 17 -2.20 5.08 -32.64
CA SER A 17 -2.80 4.99 -31.29
C SER A 17 -3.09 3.54 -30.86
N ALA A 18 -3.30 2.60 -31.79
CA ALA A 18 -3.47 1.19 -31.51
C ALA A 18 -2.15 0.49 -31.14
N GLN A 19 -1.05 0.94 -31.71
CA GLN A 19 0.27 0.38 -31.43
C GLN A 19 0.81 0.79 -30.05
N ASP A 20 0.55 2.00 -29.61
CA ASP A 20 0.94 2.45 -28.26
C ASP A 20 0.23 1.67 -27.13
N ASN A 21 -1.02 1.31 -27.34
CA ASN A 21 -1.75 0.46 -26.40
C ASN A 21 -1.26 -1.00 -26.40
N ALA A 22 -0.87 -1.54 -27.54
CA ALA A 22 -0.32 -2.89 -27.67
C ALA A 22 1.08 -3.02 -27.04
N VAL A 23 1.91 -1.99 -27.14
CA VAL A 23 3.25 -1.95 -26.53
C VAL A 23 3.16 -1.89 -25.01
N ARG A 24 2.20 -1.15 -24.46
CA ARG A 24 1.96 -1.11 -23.00
C ARG A 24 1.39 -2.43 -22.46
N ALA A 25 0.54 -3.11 -23.22
CA ALA A 25 -0.02 -4.41 -22.84
C ALA A 25 1.00 -5.55 -22.87
N ASN A 26 2.11 -5.40 -23.59
CA ASN A 26 3.11 -6.47 -23.80
C ASN A 26 4.43 -6.23 -23.06
N SER A 27 4.51 -5.26 -22.17
CA SER A 27 5.72 -4.97 -21.41
C SER A 27 6.07 -6.06 -20.38
N GLY A 28 5.28 -7.10 -20.21
CA GLY A 28 5.59 -8.31 -19.41
C GLY A 28 5.91 -8.05 -17.93
N ILE A 29 5.85 -6.80 -17.50
CA ILE A 29 6.01 -6.43 -16.09
C ILE A 29 4.64 -6.65 -15.46
N PRO A 30 4.48 -7.62 -14.53
CA PRO A 30 3.23 -7.75 -13.81
C PRO A 30 2.91 -6.41 -13.16
N ALA A 31 1.67 -5.95 -13.29
CA ALA A 31 1.23 -4.76 -12.56
C ALA A 31 1.57 -4.97 -11.08
N ALA A 32 2.30 -4.03 -10.49
CA ALA A 32 2.66 -4.12 -9.08
C ALA A 32 1.38 -4.30 -8.26
N THR A 33 1.35 -5.29 -7.39
CA THR A 33 0.24 -5.46 -6.45
C THR A 33 0.23 -4.25 -5.53
N THR A 34 -0.92 -3.61 -5.35
CA THR A 34 -1.05 -2.50 -4.41
C THR A 34 -1.72 -2.96 -3.11
N ILE A 35 -1.65 -2.12 -2.07
CA ILE A 35 -2.33 -2.38 -0.80
C ILE A 35 -3.84 -2.61 -0.97
N TRP A 36 -4.46 -2.09 -2.03
CA TRP A 36 -5.90 -2.18 -2.32
C TRP A 36 -6.34 -3.54 -2.87
N ALA A 37 -5.41 -4.46 -3.12
CA ALA A 37 -5.69 -5.79 -3.67
C ALA A 37 -6.15 -6.84 -2.63
N GLY A 38 -6.48 -6.42 -1.41
CA GLY A 38 -6.88 -7.34 -0.34
C GLY A 38 -5.71 -8.21 0.14
N ILE A 39 -4.62 -7.56 0.50
CA ILE A 39 -3.31 -8.17 0.79
C ILE A 39 -3.17 -8.73 2.21
N TYR A 40 -4.15 -8.58 3.05
CA TYR A 40 -4.18 -9.09 4.44
C TYR A 40 -5.57 -9.65 4.76
N THR A 41 -5.69 -10.46 5.80
CA THR A 41 -6.98 -11.00 6.24
C THR A 41 -7.57 -10.20 7.41
N GLU A 42 -8.88 -10.34 7.60
CA GLU A 42 -9.59 -9.68 8.70
C GLU A 42 -9.11 -10.20 10.07
N GLU A 43 -8.74 -11.48 10.14
CA GLU A 43 -8.15 -12.08 11.34
C GLU A 43 -6.82 -11.44 11.70
N GLN A 44 -5.96 -11.14 10.71
CA GLN A 44 -4.71 -10.42 10.94
C GLN A 44 -4.98 -9.01 11.47
N ALA A 45 -5.92 -8.27 10.88
CA ALA A 45 -6.29 -6.95 11.37
C ALA A 45 -6.85 -6.99 12.80
N ALA A 46 -7.73 -7.95 13.09
CA ALA A 46 -8.29 -8.13 14.43
C ALA A 46 -7.22 -8.49 15.48
N GLN A 47 -6.26 -9.33 15.11
CA GLN A 47 -5.11 -9.64 15.97
C GLN A 47 -4.23 -8.41 16.19
N GLY A 48 -3.93 -7.66 15.13
CA GLY A 48 -3.16 -6.42 15.21
C GLY A 48 -3.81 -5.39 16.13
N GLY A 49 -5.14 -5.26 16.08
CA GLY A 49 -5.89 -4.38 16.96
C GLY A 49 -5.71 -4.68 18.45
N LYS A 50 -5.60 -5.95 18.81
CA LYS A 50 -5.32 -6.36 20.22
C LYS A 50 -3.92 -5.92 20.65
N PHE A 51 -2.91 -6.11 19.79
CA PHE A 51 -1.55 -5.64 20.06
C PHE A 51 -1.48 -4.11 20.09
N TYR A 52 -2.17 -3.44 19.15
CA TYR A 52 -2.23 -1.99 19.12
C TYR A 52 -2.76 -1.41 20.43
N THR A 53 -3.90 -1.89 20.90
CA THR A 53 -4.52 -1.46 22.16
C THR A 53 -3.59 -1.68 23.36
N ALA A 54 -2.85 -2.79 23.37
CA ALA A 54 -1.98 -3.15 24.49
C ALA A 54 -0.68 -2.32 24.55
N ALA A 55 -0.11 -1.95 23.39
CA ALA A 55 1.24 -1.42 23.32
C ALA A 55 1.37 -0.05 22.61
N CYS A 56 0.46 0.30 21.69
CA CYS A 56 0.62 1.45 20.80
C CYS A 56 -0.34 2.60 21.11
N SER A 57 -1.57 2.28 21.55
CA SER A 57 -2.65 3.26 21.74
C SER A 57 -2.30 4.34 22.76
N ARG A 58 -1.44 4.05 23.73
CA ARG A 58 -1.00 5.00 24.75
C ARG A 58 -0.29 6.23 24.16
N CYS A 59 0.43 6.05 23.06
CA CYS A 59 1.17 7.11 22.38
C CYS A 59 0.44 7.57 21.11
N HIS A 60 -0.08 6.64 20.31
CA HIS A 60 -0.70 6.95 19.03
C HIS A 60 -2.21 7.20 19.11
N GLY A 61 -2.80 7.19 20.33
CA GLY A 61 -4.22 7.40 20.55
C GLY A 61 -5.07 6.15 20.28
N GLU A 62 -6.27 6.10 20.87
CA GLU A 62 -7.18 4.95 20.70
C GLU A 62 -7.74 4.83 19.28
N ARG A 63 -7.79 5.94 18.54
CA ARG A 63 -8.28 6.06 17.17
C ARG A 63 -7.17 6.30 16.16
N LEU A 64 -5.92 6.02 16.54
CA LEU A 64 -4.74 6.27 15.72
C LEU A 64 -4.51 7.76 15.40
N GLU A 65 -5.09 8.67 16.19
CA GLU A 65 -5.03 10.12 15.97
C GLU A 65 -3.66 10.74 16.26
N GLY A 66 -2.81 10.03 17.03
CA GLY A 66 -1.51 10.53 17.45
C GLY A 66 -1.59 11.65 18.50
N ASP A 67 -0.43 12.19 18.82
CA ASP A 67 -0.24 13.39 19.65
C ASP A 67 1.01 14.12 19.14
N LEU A 68 0.82 15.09 18.24
CA LEU A 68 1.91 15.81 17.61
C LEU A 68 2.68 16.71 18.59
N ASP A 69 2.03 17.17 19.66
CA ASP A 69 2.68 17.98 20.68
C ASP A 69 3.72 17.17 21.47
N GLN A 70 3.48 15.87 21.57
CA GLN A 70 4.41 14.92 22.18
C GLN A 70 5.30 14.17 21.15
N GLY A 71 5.15 14.46 19.86
CA GLY A 71 5.94 13.86 18.80
C GLY A 71 5.43 12.50 18.32
N PHE A 72 4.21 12.11 18.65
CA PHE A 72 3.60 10.87 18.20
C PHE A 72 2.74 11.09 16.95
N PRO A 73 3.14 10.59 15.77
CA PRO A 73 2.37 10.79 14.55
C PRO A 73 1.04 10.04 14.58
N ALA A 74 0.05 10.58 13.87
CA ALA A 74 -1.17 9.85 13.56
C ALA A 74 -0.88 8.67 12.64
N LEU A 75 -1.50 7.51 12.90
CA LEU A 75 -1.37 6.30 12.10
C LEU A 75 -2.63 6.02 11.26
N ALA A 76 -3.59 6.93 11.29
CA ALA A 76 -4.77 6.94 10.44
C ALA A 76 -4.97 8.33 9.84
N ALA A 77 -5.91 8.43 8.89
CA ALA A 77 -6.24 9.67 8.18
C ALA A 77 -5.30 9.99 6.99
N PRO A 78 -5.65 11.02 6.23
CA PRO A 78 -4.97 11.34 4.96
C PRO A 78 -3.46 11.53 5.08
N GLY A 79 -2.97 12.03 6.21
CA GLY A 79 -1.53 12.25 6.42
C GLY A 79 -0.71 10.97 6.37
N PHE A 80 -1.17 9.91 7.03
CA PHE A 80 -0.52 8.61 7.00
C PHE A 80 -0.48 8.03 5.58
N MET A 81 -1.59 8.08 4.85
CA MET A 81 -1.65 7.56 3.49
C MET A 81 -0.73 8.32 2.52
N VAL A 82 -0.57 9.63 2.72
CA VAL A 82 0.33 10.47 1.91
C VAL A 82 1.81 10.18 2.25
N GLU A 83 2.14 9.99 3.52
CA GLU A 83 3.51 9.72 3.97
C GLU A 83 4.04 8.40 3.39
N TRP A 84 3.18 7.38 3.30
CA TRP A 84 3.56 6.06 2.80
C TRP A 84 3.39 5.90 1.29
N ASP A 85 2.82 6.86 0.58
CA ASP A 85 2.58 6.78 -0.86
C ASP A 85 3.88 6.56 -1.63
N GLY A 86 3.92 5.54 -2.48
CA GLY A 86 5.08 5.14 -3.27
C GLY A 86 6.11 4.26 -2.55
N GLN A 87 5.93 3.97 -1.26
CA GLN A 87 6.76 3.00 -0.51
C GLN A 87 6.20 1.58 -0.66
N THR A 88 6.88 0.58 -0.09
CA THR A 88 6.43 -0.81 -0.12
C THR A 88 5.87 -1.25 1.24
N MET A 89 5.11 -2.34 1.24
CA MET A 89 4.69 -2.96 2.50
C MET A 89 5.87 -3.44 3.35
N ALA A 90 6.99 -3.81 2.71
CA ALA A 90 8.22 -4.15 3.44
C ALA A 90 8.78 -2.95 4.21
N ASP A 91 8.67 -1.75 3.65
CA ASP A 91 9.13 -0.53 4.32
C ASP A 91 8.27 -0.22 5.54
N LEU A 92 6.94 -0.30 5.42
CA LEU A 92 6.03 -0.10 6.54
C LEU A 92 6.23 -1.14 7.65
N VAL A 93 6.27 -2.42 7.31
CA VAL A 93 6.48 -3.50 8.30
C VAL A 93 7.82 -3.35 8.99
N ARG A 94 8.89 -3.04 8.24
CA ARG A 94 10.21 -2.77 8.81
C ARG A 94 10.18 -1.56 9.76
N HIS A 95 9.51 -0.48 9.39
CA HIS A 95 9.36 0.70 10.23
C HIS A 95 8.66 0.36 11.55
N ILE A 96 7.56 -0.38 11.48
CA ILE A 96 6.85 -0.85 12.69
C ILE A 96 7.77 -1.73 13.55
N HIS A 97 8.51 -2.66 12.92
CA HIS A 97 9.41 -3.58 13.61
C HIS A 97 10.58 -2.87 14.30
N THR A 98 11.12 -1.81 13.68
CA THR A 98 12.35 -1.14 14.17
C THR A 98 12.10 0.18 14.87
N GLY A 99 10.97 0.85 14.58
CA GLY A 99 10.72 2.24 15.00
C GLY A 99 10.09 2.39 16.38
N LEU A 100 9.72 1.31 17.04
CA LEU A 100 8.86 1.36 18.23
C LEU A 100 9.59 1.28 19.57
N SER A 101 10.92 1.26 19.62
CA SER A 101 11.55 1.24 20.93
C SER A 101 12.97 1.80 20.91
N ASP A 102 13.36 2.36 22.07
CA ASP A 102 14.76 2.56 22.45
C ASP A 102 15.55 1.24 22.46
N LYS A 103 14.86 0.14 22.13
CA LYS A 103 15.37 -1.24 22.03
C LYS A 103 14.90 -1.89 20.74
N PRO A 104 15.62 -1.68 19.62
CA PRO A 104 15.34 -2.39 18.37
C PRO A 104 15.38 -3.91 18.61
N GLY A 105 14.29 -4.61 18.26
CA GLY A 105 14.22 -6.06 18.35
C GLY A 105 13.22 -6.64 19.37
N ASP A 106 12.53 -5.81 20.15
CA ASP A 106 11.52 -6.30 21.10
C ASP A 106 10.20 -6.72 20.43
N MET A 107 9.98 -6.34 19.18
CA MET A 107 8.81 -6.77 18.40
C MET A 107 9.23 -7.78 17.34
N ASP A 108 8.60 -8.95 17.33
CA ASP A 108 8.84 -9.94 16.29
C ASP A 108 8.16 -9.55 14.94
N ALA A 109 8.68 -10.10 13.85
CA ALA A 109 8.17 -9.80 12.52
C ALA A 109 6.68 -10.18 12.35
N PRO A 110 6.17 -11.32 12.86
CA PRO A 110 4.75 -11.62 12.84
C PRO A 110 3.86 -10.56 13.50
N THR A 111 4.27 -10.04 14.65
CA THR A 111 3.54 -8.96 15.34
C THR A 111 3.54 -7.67 14.52
N ALA A 112 4.65 -7.29 13.91
CA ALA A 112 4.71 -6.13 13.02
C ALA A 112 3.77 -6.27 11.81
N VAL A 113 3.65 -7.47 11.25
CA VAL A 113 2.75 -7.77 10.12
C VAL A 113 1.29 -7.60 10.50
N VAL A 114 0.85 -8.13 11.65
CA VAL A 114 -0.56 -7.98 12.05
C VAL A 114 -0.88 -6.54 12.47
N LEU A 115 0.07 -5.81 13.04
CA LEU A 115 -0.07 -4.37 13.29
C LEU A 115 -0.22 -3.58 11.99
N ALA A 116 0.58 -3.88 10.96
CA ALA A 116 0.43 -3.26 9.65
C ALA A 116 -0.95 -3.55 9.06
N ALA A 117 -1.45 -4.78 9.14
CA ALA A 117 -2.79 -5.15 8.70
C ALA A 117 -3.88 -4.37 9.45
N PHE A 118 -3.75 -4.18 10.75
CA PHE A 118 -4.67 -3.36 11.54
C PHE A 118 -4.64 -1.89 11.11
N ILE A 119 -3.46 -1.30 10.94
CA ILE A 119 -3.32 0.10 10.50
C ILE A 119 -3.95 0.29 9.11
N LEU A 120 -3.71 -0.61 8.16
CA LEU A 120 -4.34 -0.57 6.84
C LEU A 120 -5.86 -0.65 6.95
N ASN A 121 -6.40 -1.53 7.77
CA ASN A 121 -7.84 -1.67 8.02
C ASN A 121 -8.44 -0.35 8.53
N GLN A 122 -7.80 0.29 9.51
CA GLN A 122 -8.24 1.58 10.06
C GLN A 122 -8.16 2.74 9.04
N ASN A 123 -7.33 2.60 8.02
CA ASN A 123 -7.25 3.53 6.88
C ASN A 123 -8.19 3.16 5.72
N GLY A 124 -9.11 2.22 5.90
CA GLY A 124 -10.13 1.85 4.92
C GLY A 124 -9.61 0.99 3.76
N VAL A 125 -8.40 0.46 3.87
CA VAL A 125 -7.87 -0.50 2.89
C VAL A 125 -8.59 -1.84 3.08
N PRO A 126 -9.13 -2.47 2.00
CA PRO A 126 -9.93 -3.68 2.14
C PRO A 126 -9.09 -4.90 2.53
N SER A 127 -9.64 -5.74 3.39
CA SER A 127 -9.13 -7.08 3.64
C SER A 127 -9.37 -8.02 2.46
N GLY A 128 -8.61 -9.10 2.39
CA GLY A 128 -8.74 -10.17 1.41
C GLY A 128 -8.79 -11.55 2.05
N LYS A 129 -8.51 -12.56 1.24
CA LYS A 129 -8.52 -13.97 1.68
C LYS A 129 -7.13 -14.52 1.95
N THR A 130 -6.09 -13.84 1.46
CA THR A 130 -4.70 -14.26 1.60
C THR A 130 -4.04 -13.43 2.69
N PRO A 131 -3.42 -14.06 3.68
CA PRO A 131 -2.73 -13.33 4.73
C PRO A 131 -1.51 -12.59 4.19
N LEU A 132 -1.24 -11.42 4.74
CA LEU A 132 0.00 -10.68 4.51
C LEU A 132 1.18 -11.54 5.00
N SER A 133 2.12 -11.78 4.09
CA SER A 133 3.29 -12.62 4.34
C SER A 133 4.24 -11.96 5.35
N THR A 134 4.95 -12.77 6.13
CA THR A 134 6.08 -12.34 6.95
C THR A 134 7.40 -12.26 6.17
N ASP A 135 7.46 -12.78 4.93
CA ASP A 135 8.64 -12.65 4.06
C ASP A 135 8.73 -11.24 3.48
N ALA A 136 9.77 -10.50 3.84
CA ALA A 136 10.02 -9.15 3.36
C ALA A 136 10.13 -9.06 1.82
N ARG A 137 10.55 -10.13 1.15
CA ARG A 137 10.63 -10.15 -0.33
C ARG A 137 9.24 -10.18 -0.96
N GLU A 138 8.28 -10.84 -0.34
CA GLU A 138 6.88 -10.81 -0.80
C GLU A 138 6.24 -9.46 -0.49
N GLN A 139 6.50 -8.89 0.68
CA GLN A 139 6.03 -7.56 1.06
C GLN A 139 6.58 -6.46 0.14
N ALA A 140 7.84 -6.57 -0.33
CA ALA A 140 8.47 -5.61 -1.24
C ALA A 140 7.82 -5.56 -2.64
N LYS A 141 7.03 -6.57 -3.01
CA LYS A 141 6.26 -6.59 -4.26
C LYS A 141 4.94 -5.82 -4.17
N ILE A 142 4.55 -5.40 -2.97
CA ILE A 142 3.30 -4.71 -2.70
C ILE A 142 3.58 -3.22 -2.53
N LEU A 143 3.05 -2.43 -3.44
CA LEU A 143 3.22 -0.98 -3.43
C LEU A 143 2.14 -0.33 -2.55
N PHE A 144 2.57 0.55 -1.68
CA PHE A 144 1.67 1.41 -0.93
C PHE A 144 1.23 2.58 -1.84
N THR A 145 -0.06 2.71 -2.05
CA THR A 145 -0.65 3.80 -2.82
C THR A 145 -1.75 4.47 -2.01
N LYS A 146 -1.73 5.80 -1.92
CA LYS A 146 -2.71 6.56 -1.14
C LYS A 146 -4.12 6.47 -1.71
N ASP A 147 -4.23 6.29 -3.02
CA ASP A 147 -5.49 6.20 -3.74
C ASP A 147 -5.70 4.80 -4.28
N GLN A 148 -6.94 4.34 -4.23
CA GLN A 148 -7.33 3.12 -4.92
C GLN A 148 -7.23 3.36 -6.43
N SER A 149 -6.36 2.60 -7.10
CA SER A 149 -6.22 2.66 -8.55
C SER A 149 -7.57 2.34 -9.21
N LYS A 150 -8.04 3.25 -10.07
CA LYS A 150 -9.23 3.03 -10.90
C LYS A 150 -8.92 2.07 -12.03
#